data_99c1b1412ede6545babb5f7739628fca
#
_entry.id   99c1b1412ede6545babb5f7739628fca
#
_cell.length_a   1.000
_cell.length_b   1.000
_cell.length_c   1.000
_cell.angle_alpha   90.00
_cell.angle_beta   90.00
_cell.angle_gamma   90.00
#
_symmetry.space_group_name_H-M   'P 1'
#
loop_
_entity.id
_entity.type
_entity.pdbx_description
1 polymer ?
#
loop_
_entity_poly.entity_id
_entity_poly.type
_entity_poly.pdbx_seq_one_letter_code
_entity_poly.pdbx_strand_id
1 'polypeptide(L)'
;MVSNNPQSFVWEGYGLRIHIPQGCLPPGMGQCTIYIKISLSGQYEFPENSQLVSAIFWLECEPRCMFTPPISMEIQHCARPENISKLNFVKAFGLQENLPYIFRHLGGCFTSNSSYGVLELDSFSRSGLAVIQEGSEDRQYIARLFYLSQKNSTYEIHLVVTWNTEVHLNVSSVVK
;
A
#
# COMPACT_ATOMS: atom_id res chain seq x y z
N MET A 1 17.39 2.18 1.39
CA MET A 1 18.10 3.45 1.60
C MET A 1 17.96 4.28 0.34
N VAL A 2 17.60 5.54 0.47
CA VAL A 2 17.37 6.49 -0.62
C VAL A 2 18.51 7.48 -0.67
N SER A 3 19.02 7.78 -1.86
CA SER A 3 20.06 8.76 -2.12
C SER A 3 19.59 9.77 -3.19
N ASN A 4 20.43 10.76 -3.50
CA ASN A 4 20.12 11.74 -4.56
C ASN A 4 20.24 11.18 -5.99
N ASN A 5 20.64 9.93 -6.15
CA ASN A 5 20.62 9.26 -7.45
C ASN A 5 19.22 8.71 -7.74
N PRO A 6 18.79 8.67 -9.02
CA PRO A 6 17.50 8.07 -9.36
C PRO A 6 17.51 6.57 -9.04
N GLN A 7 16.45 6.08 -8.45
CA GLN A 7 16.31 4.69 -8.04
C GLN A 7 14.89 4.18 -8.33
N SER A 8 14.77 2.89 -8.65
CA SER A 8 13.49 2.23 -8.76
C SER A 8 13.52 0.92 -7.99
N PHE A 9 12.52 0.71 -7.17
CA PHE A 9 12.31 -0.51 -6.42
C PHE A 9 11.00 -1.15 -6.87
N VAL A 10 11.06 -2.44 -7.18
CA VAL A 10 9.93 -3.21 -7.69
C VAL A 10 9.77 -4.47 -6.86
N TRP A 11 8.64 -4.57 -6.18
CA TRP A 11 8.25 -5.73 -5.38
C TRP A 11 6.93 -6.30 -5.89
N GLU A 12 7.00 -6.98 -7.04
CA GLU A 12 5.81 -7.54 -7.72
C GLU A 12 4.99 -8.47 -6.81
N GLY A 13 5.67 -9.29 -5.98
CA GLY A 13 5.00 -10.18 -5.03
C GLY A 13 4.12 -9.47 -4.00
N TYR A 14 4.38 -8.20 -3.76
CA TYR A 14 3.59 -7.36 -2.85
C TYR A 14 2.71 -6.34 -3.59
N GLY A 15 2.83 -6.24 -4.90
CA GLY A 15 2.12 -5.26 -5.72
C GLY A 15 2.53 -3.82 -5.42
N LEU A 16 3.83 -3.58 -5.23
CA LEU A 16 4.38 -2.27 -4.91
C LEU A 16 5.56 -1.94 -5.80
N ARG A 17 5.56 -0.72 -6.36
CA ARG A 17 6.69 -0.11 -7.07
C ARG A 17 6.93 1.29 -6.56
N ILE A 18 8.20 1.68 -6.44
CA ILE A 18 8.59 3.02 -5.98
C ILE A 18 9.64 3.56 -6.92
N HIS A 19 9.41 4.75 -7.44
CA HIS A 19 10.34 5.48 -8.29
C HIS A 19 10.81 6.74 -7.57
N ILE A 20 12.11 6.80 -7.30
CA ILE A 20 12.75 7.89 -6.60
C ILE A 20 13.47 8.72 -7.64
N PRO A 21 13.04 10.00 -7.86
CA PRO A 21 13.67 10.86 -8.83
C PRO A 21 15.04 11.34 -8.34
N GLN A 22 15.88 11.77 -9.29
CA GLN A 22 17.14 12.38 -8.98
C GLN A 22 16.95 13.66 -8.17
N GLY A 23 17.79 13.86 -7.15
CA GLY A 23 17.82 15.10 -6.37
C GLY A 23 16.62 15.31 -5.47
N CYS A 24 15.85 14.27 -5.13
CA CYS A 24 14.62 14.38 -4.32
C CYS A 24 14.87 14.71 -2.84
N LEU A 25 16.08 14.47 -2.32
CA LEU A 25 16.41 14.77 -0.92
C LEU A 25 16.73 16.26 -0.72
N PRO A 26 16.37 16.81 0.45
CA PRO A 26 16.72 18.18 0.81
C PRO A 26 18.23 18.47 0.71
N PRO A 27 18.62 19.73 0.42
CA PRO A 27 20.02 20.13 0.42
C PRO A 27 20.72 19.77 1.75
N GLY A 28 21.91 19.17 1.62
CA GLY A 28 22.70 18.72 2.78
C GLY A 28 22.34 17.35 3.32
N MET A 29 21.25 16.73 2.85
CA MET A 29 20.88 15.36 3.20
C MET A 29 21.46 14.40 2.16
N GLY A 30 22.43 13.58 2.56
CA GLY A 30 23.06 12.60 1.65
C GLY A 30 22.20 11.37 1.41
N GLN A 31 21.41 10.94 2.41
CA GLN A 31 20.56 9.75 2.35
C GLN A 31 19.45 9.76 3.40
N CYS A 32 18.39 8.99 3.17
CA CYS A 32 17.38 8.64 4.17
C CYS A 32 16.99 7.16 4.03
N THR A 33 16.36 6.62 5.07
CA THR A 33 15.83 5.26 5.06
C THR A 33 14.31 5.33 4.99
N ILE A 34 13.72 4.61 4.03
CA ILE A 34 12.27 4.42 3.96
C ILE A 34 11.96 3.04 4.51
N TYR A 35 11.13 2.99 5.53
CA TYR A 35 10.59 1.78 6.11
C TYR A 35 9.21 1.52 5.51
N ILE A 36 9.00 0.29 5.03
CA ILE A 36 7.73 -0.15 4.44
C ILE A 36 7.27 -1.38 5.20
N LYS A 37 6.08 -1.30 5.77
CA LYS A 37 5.41 -2.42 6.42
C LYS A 37 4.10 -2.71 5.70
N ILE A 38 3.88 -3.97 5.31
CA ILE A 38 2.60 -4.41 4.76
C ILE A 38 1.74 -4.88 5.91
N SER A 39 0.52 -4.35 5.99
CA SER A 39 -0.45 -4.76 7.00
C SER A 39 -1.48 -5.67 6.39
N LEU A 40 -1.69 -6.81 7.03
CA LEU A 40 -2.67 -7.81 6.65
C LEU A 40 -3.86 -7.84 7.60
N SER A 41 -3.72 -7.19 8.75
CA SER A 41 -4.75 -7.15 9.81
C SER A 41 -4.67 -5.87 10.60
N GLY A 42 -5.80 -5.44 11.15
CA GLY A 42 -5.90 -4.25 11.99
C GLY A 42 -7.35 -3.78 12.09
N GLN A 43 -7.57 -2.81 12.97
CA GLN A 43 -8.84 -2.10 13.06
C GLN A 43 -8.78 -0.88 12.14
N TYR A 44 -9.43 -0.97 11.00
CA TYR A 44 -9.43 0.05 9.95
C TYR A 44 -10.84 0.52 9.67
N GLU A 45 -10.98 1.83 9.52
CA GLU A 45 -12.20 2.48 9.08
C GLU A 45 -11.93 3.19 7.75
N PHE A 46 -12.64 2.77 6.72
CA PHE A 46 -12.57 3.34 5.37
C PHE A 46 -13.78 4.25 5.12
N PRO A 47 -13.72 5.12 4.10
CA PRO A 47 -14.88 5.90 3.67
C PRO A 47 -16.11 5.02 3.45
N GLU A 48 -17.29 5.57 3.77
CA GLU A 48 -18.57 4.87 3.63
C GLU A 48 -18.77 4.36 2.19
N ASN A 49 -19.44 3.22 2.03
CA ASN A 49 -19.71 2.58 0.75
C ASN A 49 -18.46 2.30 -0.09
N SER A 50 -17.34 2.07 0.56
CA SER A 50 -16.09 1.69 -0.10
C SER A 50 -15.63 0.30 0.30
N GLN A 51 -14.81 -0.30 -0.56
CA GLN A 51 -14.12 -1.57 -0.25
C GLN A 51 -12.63 -1.47 -0.55
N LEU A 52 -11.83 -2.13 0.26
CA LEU A 52 -10.39 -2.24 0.07
C LEU A 52 -10.08 -3.16 -1.12
N VAL A 53 -9.30 -2.66 -2.09
CA VAL A 53 -8.91 -3.40 -3.30
C VAL A 53 -7.39 -3.52 -3.48
N SER A 54 -6.61 -3.18 -2.45
CA SER A 54 -5.15 -3.35 -2.43
C SER A 54 -4.67 -3.87 -1.07
N ALA A 55 -3.36 -4.13 -0.94
CA ALA A 55 -2.73 -4.23 0.37
C ALA A 55 -2.67 -2.84 1.05
N ILE A 56 -2.46 -2.82 2.37
CA ILE A 56 -2.21 -1.59 3.14
C ILE A 56 -0.71 -1.49 3.38
N PHE A 57 -0.10 -0.40 2.95
CA PHE A 57 1.32 -0.12 3.10
C PHE A 57 1.52 0.98 4.14
N TRP A 58 2.21 0.66 5.23
CA TRP A 58 2.65 1.65 6.22
C TRP A 58 4.03 2.14 5.84
N LEU A 59 4.18 3.46 5.74
CA LEU A 59 5.37 4.13 5.26
C LEU A 59 5.91 5.09 6.30
N GLU A 60 7.21 5.02 6.52
CA GLU A 60 7.94 5.94 7.39
C GLU A 60 9.30 6.27 6.77
N CYS A 61 9.76 7.50 6.94
CA CYS A 61 11.07 7.95 6.50
C CYS A 61 11.90 8.44 7.69
N GLU A 62 13.17 8.03 7.75
CA GLU A 62 14.12 8.44 8.78
C GLU A 62 15.47 8.83 8.17
N PRO A 63 15.98 10.06 8.42
CA PRO A 63 15.30 11.15 9.10
C PRO A 63 14.08 11.64 8.29
N ARG A 64 13.09 12.20 8.95
CA ARG A 64 11.91 12.77 8.26
C ARG A 64 12.33 13.93 7.38
N CYS A 65 11.87 13.91 6.15
CA CYS A 65 12.14 14.96 5.18
C CYS A 65 10.99 15.12 4.18
N MET A 66 11.03 16.22 3.45
CA MET A 66 10.20 16.47 2.28
C MET A 66 10.99 16.11 1.04
N PHE A 67 10.37 15.41 0.10
CA PHE A 67 10.95 15.04 -1.18
C PHE A 67 10.57 16.06 -2.25
N THR A 68 11.58 16.64 -2.94
CA THR A 68 11.36 17.60 -4.02
C THR A 68 12.38 17.33 -5.12
N PRO A 69 11.98 16.77 -6.26
CA PRO A 69 10.61 16.37 -6.63
C PRO A 69 10.05 15.21 -5.81
N PRO A 70 8.71 15.02 -5.80
CA PRO A 70 8.05 13.96 -5.05
C PRO A 70 8.43 12.56 -5.54
N ILE A 71 8.31 11.58 -4.68
CA ILE A 71 8.50 10.15 -4.99
C ILE A 71 7.21 9.60 -5.58
N SER A 72 7.32 8.92 -6.73
CA SER A 72 6.19 8.20 -7.33
C SER A 72 6.08 6.80 -6.74
N MET A 73 4.87 6.46 -6.33
CA MET A 73 4.53 5.16 -5.76
C MET A 73 3.38 4.52 -6.54
N GLU A 74 3.58 3.27 -6.97
CA GLU A 74 2.57 2.51 -7.67
C GLU A 74 2.08 1.36 -6.78
N ILE A 75 0.76 1.32 -6.54
CA ILE A 75 0.13 0.26 -5.75
C ILE A 75 -0.82 -0.55 -6.64
N GLN A 76 -0.62 -1.86 -6.64
CA GLN A 76 -1.46 -2.80 -7.36
C GLN A 76 -2.83 -2.91 -6.70
N HIS A 77 -3.88 -2.93 -7.53
CA HIS A 77 -5.26 -3.16 -7.13
C HIS A 77 -5.86 -4.36 -7.86
N CYS A 78 -6.92 -4.94 -7.30
CA CYS A 78 -7.67 -6.05 -7.89
C CYS A 78 -9.04 -5.63 -8.44
N ALA A 79 -9.28 -4.33 -8.61
CA ALA A 79 -10.51 -3.84 -9.19
C ALA A 79 -10.64 -4.25 -10.66
N ARG A 80 -11.89 -4.47 -11.09
CA ARG A 80 -12.20 -4.76 -12.50
C ARG A 80 -12.03 -3.51 -13.37
N PRO A 81 -11.71 -3.67 -14.68
CA PRO A 81 -11.51 -2.54 -15.58
C PRO A 81 -12.67 -1.54 -15.62
N GLU A 82 -13.91 -2.01 -15.53
CA GLU A 82 -15.12 -1.19 -15.51
C GLU A 82 -15.26 -0.31 -14.26
N ASN A 83 -14.54 -0.62 -13.20
CA ASN A 83 -14.59 0.09 -11.91
C ASN A 83 -13.40 1.04 -11.68
N ILE A 84 -12.52 1.21 -12.65
CA ILE A 84 -11.33 2.06 -12.51
C ILE A 84 -11.67 3.51 -12.13
N SER A 85 -12.74 4.05 -12.68
CA SER A 85 -13.21 5.42 -12.35
C SER A 85 -13.71 5.59 -10.91
N LYS A 86 -13.94 4.48 -10.19
CA LYS A 86 -14.39 4.45 -8.80
C LYS A 86 -13.22 4.23 -7.82
N LEU A 87 -11.99 4.14 -8.31
CA LEU A 87 -10.83 3.91 -7.47
C LEU A 87 -10.32 5.21 -6.87
N ASN A 88 -9.93 5.11 -5.61
CA ASN A 88 -9.29 6.20 -4.89
C ASN A 88 -8.16 5.67 -4.00
N PHE A 89 -7.08 6.44 -3.89
CA PHE A 89 -6.14 6.24 -2.82
C PHE A 89 -6.71 6.79 -1.53
N VAL A 90 -6.41 6.10 -0.44
CA VAL A 90 -6.74 6.54 0.92
C VAL A 90 -5.51 6.50 1.80
N LYS A 91 -5.45 7.45 2.74
CA LYS A 91 -4.35 7.60 3.68
C LYS A 91 -4.85 7.66 5.11
N ALA A 92 -4.19 6.96 6.02
CA ALA A 92 -4.34 7.10 7.46
C ALA A 92 -3.02 7.51 8.10
N PHE A 93 -3.08 8.29 9.19
CA PHE A 93 -1.90 8.67 9.96
C PHE A 93 -1.69 7.68 11.12
N GLY A 94 -0.48 7.12 11.23
CA GLY A 94 -0.14 6.06 12.17
C GLY A 94 0.17 6.51 13.61
N LEU A 95 -0.07 7.78 13.95
CA LEU A 95 0.13 8.31 15.31
C LEU A 95 -1.13 8.30 16.17
N GLN A 96 -2.21 7.69 15.70
CA GLN A 96 -3.40 7.55 16.53
C GLN A 96 -3.15 6.48 17.59
N GLU A 97 -3.08 6.90 18.85
CA GLU A 97 -3.08 6.00 20.01
C GLU A 97 -4.41 5.25 20.15
N ASN A 98 -5.47 5.76 19.50
CA ASN A 98 -6.80 5.20 19.51
C ASN A 98 -7.13 4.52 18.18
N LEU A 99 -7.43 3.24 18.24
CA LEU A 99 -8.00 2.47 17.14
C LEU A 99 -9.51 2.77 17.02
N PRO A 100 -10.11 2.68 15.82
CA PRO A 100 -9.55 2.24 14.53
C PRO A 100 -8.70 3.31 13.82
N TYR A 101 -7.82 2.86 12.90
CA TYR A 101 -7.14 3.78 11.98
C TYR A 101 -8.11 4.27 10.92
N ILE A 102 -8.37 5.56 10.90
CA ILE A 102 -9.32 6.19 9.98
C ILE A 102 -8.61 6.58 8.69
N PHE A 103 -9.04 5.99 7.58
CA PHE A 103 -8.54 6.28 6.24
C PHE A 103 -9.38 7.38 5.58
N ARG A 104 -8.70 8.33 4.93
CA ARG A 104 -9.31 9.44 4.20
C ARG A 104 -8.79 9.48 2.77
N HIS A 105 -9.61 10.00 1.86
CA HIS A 105 -9.25 10.17 0.46
C HIS A 105 -7.97 11.00 0.29
N LEU A 106 -7.12 10.56 -0.63
CA LEU A 106 -5.86 11.22 -0.94
C LEU A 106 -5.76 11.68 -2.41
N GLY A 107 -6.63 11.19 -3.29
CA GLY A 107 -6.49 11.38 -4.73
C GLY A 107 -5.51 10.36 -5.33
N GLY A 108 -5.08 10.61 -6.58
CA GLY A 108 -4.16 9.75 -7.34
C GLY A 108 -4.66 9.49 -8.74
N CYS A 109 -3.88 8.76 -9.53
CA CYS A 109 -4.19 8.47 -10.93
C CYS A 109 -4.36 6.97 -11.15
N PHE A 110 -5.43 6.60 -11.84
CA PHE A 110 -5.74 5.23 -12.26
C PHE A 110 -6.01 5.21 -13.76
N THR A 111 -5.48 4.22 -14.45
CA THR A 111 -5.69 4.07 -15.90
C THR A 111 -6.35 2.72 -16.20
N SER A 112 -7.24 2.69 -17.19
CA SER A 112 -8.05 1.52 -17.53
C SER A 112 -7.22 0.29 -17.95
N ASN A 113 -5.99 0.51 -18.38
CA ASN A 113 -5.11 -0.56 -18.87
C ASN A 113 -4.05 -0.99 -17.86
N SER A 114 -4.11 -0.48 -16.62
CA SER A 114 -3.14 -0.80 -15.57
C SER A 114 -3.83 -1.40 -14.36
N SER A 115 -3.24 -2.44 -13.79
CA SER A 115 -3.60 -2.93 -12.46
C SER A 115 -2.89 -2.17 -11.33
N TYR A 116 -2.19 -1.08 -11.66
CA TYR A 116 -1.51 -0.22 -10.71
C TYR A 116 -2.11 1.18 -10.75
N GLY A 117 -2.42 1.71 -9.57
CA GLY A 117 -2.64 3.15 -9.38
C GLY A 117 -1.34 3.85 -9.07
N VAL A 118 -1.20 5.10 -9.49
CA VAL A 118 0.00 5.93 -9.31
C VAL A 118 -0.31 7.08 -8.37
N LEU A 119 0.55 7.29 -7.39
CA LEU A 119 0.47 8.34 -6.40
C LEU A 119 1.83 9.02 -6.22
N GLU A 120 1.83 10.35 -6.18
CA GLU A 120 3.01 11.14 -5.87
C GLU A 120 3.00 11.57 -4.42
N LEU A 121 4.12 11.35 -3.72
CA LEU A 121 4.27 11.60 -2.30
C LEU A 121 5.49 12.48 -2.04
N ASP A 122 5.25 13.60 -1.38
CA ASP A 122 6.29 14.54 -0.94
C ASP A 122 6.89 14.20 0.43
N SER A 123 6.24 13.29 1.17
CA SER A 123 6.69 12.89 2.51
C SER A 123 6.13 11.53 2.94
N PHE A 124 6.90 10.84 3.77
CA PHE A 124 6.49 9.60 4.44
C PHE A 124 6.48 9.80 5.96
N SER A 125 5.34 10.17 6.52
CA SER A 125 5.18 10.42 7.95
C SER A 125 4.27 9.37 8.59
N ARG A 126 4.81 8.20 8.95
CA ARG A 126 4.06 7.08 9.57
C ARG A 126 2.61 7.01 9.10
N SER A 127 2.43 6.78 7.82
CA SER A 127 1.11 6.79 7.20
C SER A 127 0.80 5.47 6.55
N GLY A 128 -0.44 4.98 6.72
CA GLY A 128 -0.99 3.87 5.97
C GLY A 128 -1.54 4.35 4.63
N LEU A 129 -1.19 3.67 3.55
CA LEU A 129 -1.71 3.91 2.19
C LEU A 129 -2.40 2.66 1.67
N ALA A 130 -3.52 2.84 1.00
CA ALA A 130 -4.26 1.77 0.33
C ALA A 130 -5.05 2.32 -0.85
N VAL A 131 -5.56 1.39 -1.69
CA VAL A 131 -6.54 1.69 -2.74
C VAL A 131 -7.88 1.13 -2.34
N ILE A 132 -8.92 1.95 -2.46
CA ILE A 132 -10.32 1.57 -2.27
C ILE A 132 -11.10 1.73 -3.58
N GLN A 133 -12.21 1.02 -3.68
CA GLN A 133 -13.22 1.18 -4.71
C GLN A 133 -14.51 1.67 -4.07
N GLU A 134 -15.09 2.76 -4.58
CA GLU A 134 -16.35 3.33 -4.13
C GLU A 134 -17.56 2.73 -4.83
N GLY A 135 -18.73 2.84 -4.17
CA GLY A 135 -20.02 2.47 -4.76
C GLY A 135 -20.15 0.98 -5.08
N SER A 136 -19.47 0.12 -4.35
CA SER A 136 -19.60 -1.32 -4.51
C SER A 136 -20.69 -1.84 -3.59
N GLU A 137 -21.85 -2.23 -4.17
CA GLU A 137 -22.86 -3.03 -3.48
C GLU A 137 -22.49 -4.52 -3.46
N ASP A 138 -21.64 -4.94 -4.39
CA ASP A 138 -21.15 -6.31 -4.48
C ASP A 138 -20.00 -6.55 -3.52
N ARG A 139 -20.19 -7.44 -2.58
CA ARG A 139 -19.14 -7.93 -1.70
C ARG A 139 -18.13 -8.73 -2.53
N GLN A 140 -17.07 -8.08 -2.98
CA GLN A 140 -15.97 -8.76 -3.65
C GLN A 140 -14.98 -9.28 -2.61
N TYR A 141 -14.53 -10.51 -2.81
CA TYR A 141 -13.48 -11.11 -2.00
C TYR A 141 -12.14 -10.75 -2.59
N ILE A 142 -11.24 -10.22 -1.77
CA ILE A 142 -9.84 -10.07 -2.15
C ILE A 142 -9.09 -11.28 -1.61
N ALA A 143 -8.76 -12.20 -2.50
CA ALA A 143 -7.81 -13.26 -2.18
C ALA A 143 -6.45 -12.87 -2.71
N ARG A 144 -5.46 -12.69 -1.84
CA ARG A 144 -4.06 -12.53 -2.23
C ARG A 144 -3.24 -13.68 -1.67
N LEU A 145 -2.49 -14.31 -2.57
CA LEU A 145 -1.48 -15.29 -2.20
C LEU A 145 -0.18 -14.54 -1.92
N PHE A 146 0.27 -14.52 -0.68
CA PHE A 146 1.57 -13.97 -0.31
C PHE A 146 2.59 -15.10 -0.19
N TYR A 147 3.69 -14.96 -0.90
CA TYR A 147 4.85 -15.84 -0.77
C TYR A 147 5.72 -15.28 0.36
N LEU A 148 5.76 -15.92 1.49
CA LEU A 148 6.75 -15.63 2.52
C LEU A 148 7.96 -16.54 2.35
N SER A 149 9.13 -15.92 2.41
CA SER A 149 10.44 -16.48 2.11
C SER A 149 10.67 -17.91 2.61
N GLN A 150 11.41 -18.65 1.81
CA GLN A 150 11.95 -19.97 2.15
C GLN A 150 12.79 -19.87 3.44
N LYS A 151 12.35 -20.51 4.49
CA LYS A 151 13.15 -20.76 5.68
C LYS A 151 13.27 -22.28 5.85
N ASN A 152 14.48 -22.80 5.74
CA ASN A 152 14.79 -24.23 5.92
C ASN A 152 13.99 -25.20 5.01
N SER A 153 13.95 -24.93 3.70
CA SER A 153 13.27 -25.78 2.70
C SER A 153 11.76 -25.91 2.85
N THR A 154 11.14 -25.10 3.67
CA THR A 154 9.67 -25.04 3.85
C THR A 154 9.14 -23.75 3.25
N TYR A 155 8.05 -23.84 2.47
CA TYR A 155 7.34 -22.67 1.93
C TYR A 155 6.08 -22.48 2.75
N GLU A 156 5.93 -21.31 3.37
CA GLU A 156 4.68 -20.92 4.01
C GLU A 156 3.88 -20.06 3.03
N ILE A 157 2.68 -20.54 2.68
CA ILE A 157 1.74 -19.79 1.85
C ILE A 157 0.65 -19.24 2.77
N HIS A 158 0.60 -17.92 2.90
CA HIS A 158 -0.48 -17.25 3.62
C HIS A 158 -1.54 -16.78 2.64
N LEU A 159 -2.71 -17.39 2.67
CA LEU A 159 -3.88 -16.92 1.94
C LEU A 159 -4.65 -15.97 2.83
N VAL A 160 -4.69 -14.69 2.45
CA VAL A 160 -5.52 -13.70 3.12
C VAL A 160 -6.77 -13.48 2.30
N VAL A 161 -7.91 -13.87 2.87
CA VAL A 161 -9.23 -13.56 2.31
C VAL A 161 -9.82 -12.45 3.17
N THR A 162 -10.04 -11.28 2.59
CA THR A 162 -10.66 -10.16 3.31
C THR A 162 -12.10 -9.97 2.85
N TRP A 163 -12.99 -9.74 3.82
CA TRP A 163 -14.39 -9.35 3.60
C TRP A 163 -14.53 -7.86 3.90
N ASN A 164 -15.47 -7.22 3.25
CA ASN A 164 -15.65 -5.77 3.37
C ASN A 164 -16.13 -5.27 4.75
N THR A 165 -16.46 -6.13 5.70
CA THR A 165 -17.01 -5.73 7.00
C THR A 165 -16.20 -6.18 8.21
N GLU A 166 -15.37 -7.22 8.06
CA GLU A 166 -14.47 -7.69 9.12
C GLU A 166 -13.28 -8.40 8.49
N VAL A 167 -12.08 -8.08 8.94
CA VAL A 167 -10.88 -8.81 8.51
C VAL A 167 -10.79 -10.09 9.33
N HIS A 168 -11.29 -11.18 8.79
CA HIS A 168 -11.03 -12.50 9.34
C HIS A 168 -9.76 -13.07 8.70
N LEU A 169 -8.68 -13.11 9.47
CA LEU A 169 -7.48 -13.83 9.09
C LEU A 169 -7.71 -15.33 9.31
N ASN A 170 -8.07 -16.04 8.26
CA ASN A 170 -7.93 -17.48 8.25
C ASN A 170 -6.53 -17.82 7.73
N VAL A 171 -5.57 -17.97 8.64
CA VAL A 171 -4.25 -18.50 8.32
C VAL A 171 -4.37 -20.02 8.25
N SER A 172 -4.52 -20.56 7.06
CA SER A 172 -4.34 -22.00 6.85
C SER A 172 -2.91 -22.24 6.38
N SER A 173 -2.06 -22.76 7.26
CA SER A 173 -0.76 -23.28 6.87
C SER A 173 -0.96 -24.63 6.18
N VAL A 174 -0.59 -24.74 4.92
CA VAL A 174 -0.41 -26.02 4.24
C VAL A 174 1.07 -26.36 4.30
N VAL A 175 1.44 -27.21 5.24
CA VAL A 175 2.76 -27.82 5.28
C VAL A 175 2.72 -29.03 4.36
N LYS A 176 3.56 -29.09 3.35
CA LYS A 176 3.95 -30.30 2.64
C LYS A 176 5.39 -30.63 2.92
#